data_67677c2d3bbde87a92d785347178f380
#
_entry.id   67677c2d3bbde87a92d785347178f380
#
_cell.length_a   1.000
_cell.length_b   1.000
_cell.length_c   1.000
_cell.angle_alpha   90.00
_cell.angle_beta   90.00
_cell.angle_gamma   90.00
#
_symmetry.space_group_name_H-M   'P 1'
#
loop_
_entity.id
_entity.type
_entity.pdbx_description
1 polymer ?
#
loop_
_entity_poly.entity_id
_entity_poly.type
_entity_poly.pdbx_seq_one_letter_code
_entity_poly.pdbx_strand_id
1 'polypeptide(L)'
;MTRKERYNKVITYFQKNMSEATTELNFGSCFQLLCAVMLSAQCTDRRVNMVTPALFQRYPTAKDMAAAEWEDVLEYIKSVSYPNAKARHLVEMSRMIVNDFGGEVPSSLDDLVRLPGVGRKTANVMQVVWFGRAAMPVDTHVFRVSHRLGLVPKTADTPYKVEQKLVSNIPEELLSIAHHWLLLHGRYICTSQRPKCSECGLRDVCASMLKPALGENE
;
A
#
# COMPACT_ATOMS: atom_id res chain seq x y z
N MET A 1 -19.38 -7.85 21.31
CA MET A 1 -19.02 -6.60 20.60
C MET A 1 -19.42 -6.74 19.15
N THR A 2 -20.23 -5.84 18.65
CA THR A 2 -20.63 -5.75 17.23
C THR A 2 -19.47 -5.28 16.35
N ARG A 3 -19.57 -5.49 15.03
CA ARG A 3 -18.52 -5.01 14.11
C ARG A 3 -18.43 -3.48 14.09
N LYS A 4 -19.56 -2.78 14.18
CA LYS A 4 -19.61 -1.31 14.24
C LYS A 4 -18.88 -0.78 15.49
N GLU A 5 -19.14 -1.34 16.65
CA GLU A 5 -18.42 -0.97 17.89
C GLU A 5 -16.91 -1.23 17.77
N ARG A 6 -16.53 -2.31 17.09
CA ARG A 6 -15.13 -2.64 16.84
C ARG A 6 -14.46 -1.61 15.94
N TYR A 7 -15.09 -1.21 14.84
CA TYR A 7 -14.58 -0.12 13.99
C TYR A 7 -14.35 1.15 14.79
N ASN A 8 -15.32 1.58 15.58
CA ASN A 8 -15.19 2.80 16.39
C ASN A 8 -13.99 2.72 17.33
N LYS A 9 -13.83 1.62 18.07
CA LYS A 9 -12.70 1.44 19.01
C LYS A 9 -11.35 1.38 18.29
N VAL A 10 -11.27 0.72 17.14
CA VAL A 10 -10.04 0.61 16.33
C VAL A 10 -9.66 1.98 15.75
N ILE A 11 -10.61 2.71 15.20
CA ILE A 11 -10.39 4.06 14.66
C ILE A 11 -9.92 5.01 15.77
N THR A 12 -10.62 5.05 16.91
CA THR A 12 -10.24 5.90 18.05
C THR A 12 -8.83 5.57 18.55
N TYR A 13 -8.48 4.29 18.62
CA TYR A 13 -7.13 3.87 18.99
C TYR A 13 -6.07 4.42 18.03
N PHE A 14 -6.27 4.26 16.73
CA PHE A 14 -5.30 4.72 15.74
C PHE A 14 -5.21 6.24 15.65
N GLN A 15 -6.33 6.95 15.73
CA GLN A 15 -6.33 8.43 15.80
C GLN A 15 -5.49 8.95 16.95
N LYS A 16 -5.57 8.29 18.13
CA LYS A 16 -4.81 8.68 19.31
C LYS A 16 -3.32 8.33 19.21
N ASN A 17 -2.97 7.18 18.62
CA ASN A 17 -1.61 6.62 18.71
C ASN A 17 -0.81 6.70 17.40
N MET A 18 -1.45 7.03 16.28
CA MET A 18 -0.83 7.04 14.94
C MET A 18 -1.40 8.18 14.07
N SER A 19 -1.58 9.38 14.64
CA SER A 19 -2.15 10.55 13.95
C SER A 19 -1.36 10.98 12.71
N GLU A 20 -0.05 10.73 12.70
CA GLU A 20 0.88 11.13 11.63
C GLU A 20 1.29 9.97 10.69
N ALA A 21 0.49 8.90 10.66
CA ALA A 21 0.81 7.74 9.83
C ALA A 21 0.82 8.10 8.33
N THR A 22 1.94 7.80 7.66
CA THR A 22 2.12 8.06 6.23
C THR A 22 2.99 7.00 5.57
N THR A 23 3.28 7.15 4.27
CA THR A 23 4.18 6.25 3.54
C THR A 23 5.63 6.38 4.01
N GLU A 24 6.37 5.28 3.99
CA GLU A 24 7.81 5.24 4.27
C GLU A 24 8.69 5.39 3.00
N LEU A 25 8.06 5.53 1.81
CA LEU A 25 8.77 5.74 0.55
C LEU A 25 9.23 7.20 0.42
N ASN A 26 10.45 7.40 -0.13
CA ASN A 26 11.01 8.71 -0.43
C ASN A 26 10.73 9.10 -1.89
N PHE A 27 10.21 10.31 -2.11
CA PHE A 27 9.91 10.83 -3.44
C PHE A 27 9.87 12.36 -3.42
N GLY A 28 10.14 12.99 -4.57
CA GLY A 28 10.08 14.45 -4.75
C GLY A 28 9.01 14.89 -5.76
N SER A 29 8.36 13.94 -6.48
CA SER A 29 7.31 14.26 -7.46
C SER A 29 6.30 13.13 -7.58
N CYS A 30 5.15 13.40 -8.24
CA CYS A 30 4.13 12.39 -8.55
C CYS A 30 4.71 11.21 -9.32
N PHE A 31 5.51 11.48 -10.34
CA PHE A 31 6.18 10.45 -11.13
C PHE A 31 7.13 9.60 -10.29
N GLN A 32 7.94 10.23 -9.44
CA GLN A 32 8.86 9.51 -8.55
C GLN A 32 8.11 8.63 -7.54
N LEU A 33 6.99 9.12 -6.98
CA LEU A 33 6.13 8.28 -6.11
C LEU A 33 5.61 7.07 -6.87
N LEU A 34 5.08 7.26 -8.09
CA LEU A 34 4.56 6.16 -8.90
C LEU A 34 5.64 5.10 -9.17
N CYS A 35 6.85 5.52 -9.55
CA CYS A 35 8.00 4.63 -9.71
C CYS A 35 8.34 3.89 -8.41
N ALA A 36 8.42 4.60 -7.28
CA ALA A 36 8.76 4.01 -5.99
C ALA A 36 7.70 2.99 -5.54
N VAL A 37 6.40 3.29 -5.69
CA VAL A 37 5.30 2.37 -5.36
C VAL A 37 5.35 1.13 -6.24
N MET A 38 5.61 1.27 -7.54
CA MET A 38 5.76 0.13 -8.44
C MET A 38 6.98 -0.74 -8.05
N LEU A 39 8.11 -0.11 -7.71
CA LEU A 39 9.30 -0.82 -7.25
C LEU A 39 9.08 -1.54 -5.92
N SER A 40 8.17 -1.06 -5.05
CA SER A 40 7.87 -1.67 -3.74
C SER A 40 7.07 -2.96 -3.83
N ALA A 41 6.54 -3.33 -5.00
CA ALA A 41 5.86 -4.60 -5.19
C ALA A 41 6.82 -5.78 -4.85
N GLN A 42 6.46 -6.55 -3.80
CA GLN A 42 7.28 -7.67 -3.27
C GLN A 42 8.72 -7.24 -2.88
N CYS A 43 8.92 -5.98 -2.53
CA CYS A 43 10.19 -5.43 -2.09
C CYS A 43 9.96 -4.52 -0.88
N THR A 44 10.93 -4.43 0.03
CA THR A 44 10.82 -3.55 1.20
C THR A 44 11.02 -2.08 0.80
N ASP A 45 10.29 -1.17 1.44
CA ASP A 45 10.44 0.28 1.21
C ASP A 45 11.88 0.73 1.46
N ARG A 46 12.54 0.16 2.48
CA ARG A 46 13.97 0.41 2.74
C ARG A 46 14.83 0.10 1.51
N ARG A 47 14.60 -1.04 0.85
CA ARG A 47 15.38 -1.41 -0.37
C ARG A 47 15.07 -0.46 -1.52
N VAL A 48 13.81 -0.09 -1.70
CA VAL A 48 13.40 0.89 -2.72
C VAL A 48 14.09 2.22 -2.45
N ASN A 49 14.04 2.73 -1.23
CA ASN A 49 14.68 3.99 -0.84
C ASN A 49 16.21 4.00 -1.00
N MET A 50 16.86 2.82 -1.04
CA MET A 50 18.29 2.72 -1.33
C MET A 50 18.63 2.88 -2.82
N VAL A 51 17.74 2.49 -3.73
CA VAL A 51 18.02 2.52 -5.18
C VAL A 51 17.44 3.75 -5.88
N THR A 52 16.34 4.29 -5.37
CA THR A 52 15.63 5.41 -6.02
C THR A 52 16.41 6.71 -6.08
N PRO A 53 17.29 7.12 -5.14
CA PRO A 53 18.05 8.36 -5.28
C PRO A 53 18.90 8.42 -6.54
N ALA A 54 19.68 7.38 -6.84
CA ALA A 54 20.50 7.33 -8.04
C ALA A 54 19.65 7.20 -9.31
N LEU A 55 18.56 6.42 -9.26
CA LEU A 55 17.60 6.30 -10.35
C LEU A 55 16.96 7.66 -10.70
N PHE A 56 16.48 8.40 -9.70
CA PHE A 56 15.80 9.68 -9.90
C PHE A 56 16.77 10.83 -10.22
N GLN A 57 18.03 10.73 -9.83
CA GLN A 57 19.07 11.65 -10.29
C GLN A 57 19.30 11.50 -11.80
N ARG A 58 19.29 10.28 -12.32
CA ARG A 58 19.51 9.99 -13.75
C ARG A 58 18.26 10.20 -14.59
N TYR A 59 17.08 9.85 -14.06
CA TYR A 59 15.79 9.91 -14.74
C TYR A 59 14.75 10.65 -13.87
N PRO A 60 14.87 11.97 -13.73
CA PRO A 60 14.04 12.76 -12.82
C PRO A 60 12.57 12.86 -13.24
N THR A 61 12.27 12.75 -14.54
CA THR A 61 10.91 12.90 -15.11
C THR A 61 10.49 11.70 -15.95
N ALA A 62 9.19 11.62 -16.26
CA ALA A 62 8.66 10.61 -17.18
C ALA A 62 9.30 10.70 -18.57
N LYS A 63 9.62 11.92 -19.03
CA LYS A 63 10.29 12.15 -20.32
C LYS A 63 11.70 11.56 -20.36
N ASP A 64 12.48 11.75 -19.29
CA ASP A 64 13.83 11.21 -19.20
C ASP A 64 13.81 9.68 -19.14
N MET A 65 12.90 9.10 -18.37
CA MET A 65 12.75 7.65 -18.24
C MET A 65 12.22 7.01 -19.55
N ALA A 66 11.32 7.70 -20.27
CA ALA A 66 10.76 7.24 -21.55
C ALA A 66 11.81 7.11 -22.65
N ALA A 67 12.84 7.98 -22.61
CA ALA A 67 13.95 7.98 -23.55
C ALA A 67 15.05 6.95 -23.22
N ALA A 68 14.97 6.27 -22.06
CA ALA A 68 15.95 5.30 -21.65
C ALA A 68 15.74 3.92 -22.32
N GLU A 69 16.84 3.17 -22.45
CA GLU A 69 16.77 1.72 -22.67
C GLU A 69 16.55 1.04 -21.32
N TRP A 70 15.70 0.00 -21.30
CA TRP A 70 15.35 -0.66 -20.02
C TRP A 70 16.55 -1.34 -19.36
N GLU A 71 17.55 -1.76 -20.14
CA GLU A 71 18.81 -2.32 -19.65
C GLU A 71 19.60 -1.31 -18.80
N ASP A 72 19.60 -0.03 -19.20
CA ASP A 72 20.26 1.02 -18.44
C ASP A 72 19.51 1.29 -17.13
N VAL A 73 18.18 1.30 -17.15
CA VAL A 73 17.34 1.43 -15.94
C VAL A 73 17.57 0.26 -14.99
N LEU A 74 17.72 -0.97 -15.52
CA LEU A 74 17.99 -2.17 -14.75
C LEU A 74 19.26 -2.02 -13.87
N GLU A 75 20.29 -1.35 -14.37
CA GLU A 75 21.55 -1.16 -13.62
C GLU A 75 21.30 -0.50 -12.24
N TYR A 76 20.36 0.43 -12.16
CA TYR A 76 20.02 1.13 -10.92
C TYR A 76 19.16 0.30 -9.95
N ILE A 77 18.39 -0.67 -10.46
CA ILE A 77 17.38 -1.39 -9.67
C ILE A 77 17.66 -2.89 -9.53
N LYS A 78 18.88 -3.36 -9.84
CA LYS A 78 19.27 -4.80 -9.78
C LYS A 78 18.93 -5.49 -8.46
N SER A 79 18.93 -4.75 -7.36
CA SER A 79 18.74 -5.30 -6.01
C SER A 79 17.29 -5.37 -5.55
N VAL A 80 16.33 -4.90 -6.35
CA VAL A 80 14.90 -5.08 -6.05
C VAL A 80 14.39 -6.43 -6.57
N SER A 81 13.25 -6.88 -6.05
CA SER A 81 12.61 -8.10 -6.54
C SER A 81 12.13 -7.92 -7.98
N TYR A 82 12.33 -8.92 -8.85
CA TYR A 82 11.92 -8.92 -10.26
C TYR A 82 12.44 -7.72 -11.08
N PRO A 83 13.75 -7.41 -11.04
CA PRO A 83 14.28 -6.16 -11.56
C PRO A 83 14.10 -6.00 -13.07
N ASN A 84 14.25 -7.08 -13.86
CA ASN A 84 14.07 -7.03 -15.31
C ASN A 84 12.67 -6.60 -15.73
N ALA A 85 11.63 -7.20 -15.13
CA ALA A 85 10.24 -6.84 -15.44
C ALA A 85 9.93 -5.40 -14.99
N LYS A 86 10.43 -5.00 -13.83
CA LYS A 86 10.24 -3.64 -13.30
C LYS A 86 10.94 -2.58 -14.15
N ALA A 87 12.16 -2.84 -14.62
CA ALA A 87 12.88 -1.93 -15.51
C ALA A 87 12.09 -1.70 -16.81
N ARG A 88 11.60 -2.76 -17.44
CA ARG A 88 10.75 -2.65 -18.64
C ARG A 88 9.48 -1.86 -18.36
N HIS A 89 8.76 -2.19 -17.28
CA HIS A 89 7.54 -1.47 -16.91
C HIS A 89 7.80 0.00 -16.61
N LEU A 90 8.93 0.38 -15.98
CA LEU A 90 9.27 1.79 -15.76
C LEU A 90 9.37 2.56 -17.06
N VAL A 91 10.08 2.01 -18.05
CA VAL A 91 10.25 2.65 -19.37
C VAL A 91 8.92 2.68 -20.13
N GLU A 92 8.20 1.56 -20.22
CA GLU A 92 6.92 1.46 -20.95
C GLU A 92 5.85 2.37 -20.32
N MET A 93 5.73 2.37 -19.00
CA MET A 93 4.85 3.27 -18.26
C MET A 93 5.17 4.74 -18.58
N SER A 94 6.46 5.09 -18.57
CA SER A 94 6.89 6.46 -18.84
C SER A 94 6.63 6.87 -20.28
N ARG A 95 6.81 5.97 -21.26
CA ARG A 95 6.44 6.20 -22.65
C ARG A 95 4.94 6.46 -22.80
N MET A 96 4.09 5.67 -22.11
CA MET A 96 2.64 5.90 -22.13
C MET A 96 2.27 7.23 -21.45
N ILE A 97 2.88 7.57 -20.33
CA ILE A 97 2.66 8.88 -19.66
C ILE A 97 3.00 10.04 -20.60
N VAL A 98 4.10 9.96 -21.33
CA VAL A 98 4.51 11.02 -22.28
C VAL A 98 3.55 11.09 -23.48
N ASN A 99 3.19 9.95 -24.07
CA ASN A 99 2.43 9.91 -25.31
C ASN A 99 0.93 10.15 -25.12
N ASP A 100 0.34 9.56 -24.07
CA ASP A 100 -1.11 9.52 -23.87
C ASP A 100 -1.59 10.56 -22.85
N PHE A 101 -0.69 11.01 -21.95
CA PHE A 101 -1.04 11.89 -20.83
C PHE A 101 -0.20 13.18 -20.77
N GLY A 102 0.46 13.55 -21.91
CA GLY A 102 1.21 14.81 -22.01
C GLY A 102 2.41 14.95 -21.07
N GLY A 103 2.94 13.84 -20.56
CA GLY A 103 4.07 13.80 -19.63
C GLY A 103 3.68 13.87 -18.15
N GLU A 104 2.39 14.01 -17.83
CA GLU A 104 1.87 14.08 -16.46
C GLU A 104 1.23 12.75 -16.03
N VAL A 105 1.45 12.34 -14.79
CA VAL A 105 0.83 11.12 -14.24
C VAL A 105 -0.69 11.32 -14.16
N PRO A 106 -1.51 10.45 -14.77
CA PRO A 106 -2.95 10.61 -14.73
C PRO A 106 -3.51 10.50 -13.32
N SER A 107 -4.55 11.27 -13.02
CA SER A 107 -5.13 11.32 -11.69
C SER A 107 -6.33 10.40 -11.48
N SER A 108 -6.93 9.84 -12.55
CA SER A 108 -8.04 8.91 -12.43
C SER A 108 -7.55 7.49 -12.10
N LEU A 109 -8.35 6.73 -11.34
CA LEU A 109 -8.03 5.33 -11.04
C LEU A 109 -7.98 4.49 -12.33
N ASP A 110 -8.92 4.73 -13.23
CA ASP A 110 -9.06 3.98 -14.48
C ASP A 110 -7.86 4.21 -15.42
N ASP A 111 -7.36 5.43 -15.51
CA ASP A 111 -6.17 5.71 -16.32
C ASP A 111 -4.89 5.20 -15.65
N LEU A 112 -4.78 5.30 -14.33
CA LEU A 112 -3.64 4.75 -13.60
C LEU A 112 -3.47 3.24 -13.82
N VAL A 113 -4.56 2.47 -13.82
CA VAL A 113 -4.47 1.00 -14.02
C VAL A 113 -4.19 0.60 -15.47
N ARG A 114 -4.26 1.53 -16.44
CA ARG A 114 -3.83 1.31 -17.84
C ARG A 114 -2.31 1.32 -17.97
N LEU A 115 -1.62 1.97 -17.04
CA LEU A 115 -0.17 2.11 -17.08
C LEU A 115 0.52 0.75 -16.87
N PRO A 116 1.51 0.39 -17.71
CA PRO A 116 2.28 -0.84 -17.53
C PRO A 116 2.86 -0.99 -16.12
N GLY A 117 2.65 -2.14 -15.50
CA GLY A 117 3.11 -2.43 -14.14
C GLY A 117 2.28 -1.81 -13.02
N VAL A 118 1.24 -1.06 -13.32
CA VAL A 118 0.37 -0.40 -12.34
C VAL A 118 -0.93 -1.19 -12.16
N GLY A 119 -1.03 -1.94 -11.07
CA GLY A 119 -2.27 -2.62 -10.69
C GLY A 119 -3.15 -1.74 -9.79
N ARG A 120 -4.37 -2.20 -9.50
CA ARG A 120 -5.34 -1.51 -8.64
C ARG A 120 -4.75 -1.06 -7.30
N LYS A 121 -3.94 -1.89 -6.65
CA LYS A 121 -3.29 -1.55 -5.37
C LYS A 121 -2.36 -0.35 -5.54
N THR A 122 -1.51 -0.33 -6.56
CA THR A 122 -0.60 0.77 -6.86
C THR A 122 -1.37 2.05 -7.17
N ALA A 123 -2.40 1.96 -8.01
CA ALA A 123 -3.27 3.08 -8.34
C ALA A 123 -3.96 3.66 -7.09
N ASN A 124 -4.50 2.82 -6.21
CA ASN A 124 -5.09 3.27 -4.94
C ASN A 124 -4.05 3.95 -4.02
N VAL A 125 -2.79 3.48 -3.98
CA VAL A 125 -1.74 4.18 -3.23
C VAL A 125 -1.49 5.58 -3.80
N MET A 126 -1.48 5.74 -5.12
CA MET A 126 -1.36 7.06 -5.75
C MET A 126 -2.55 7.96 -5.38
N GLN A 127 -3.79 7.42 -5.37
CA GLN A 127 -4.97 8.18 -4.94
C GLN A 127 -4.80 8.71 -3.51
N VAL A 128 -4.33 7.87 -2.59
CA VAL A 128 -4.16 8.21 -1.17
C VAL A 128 -3.01 9.19 -0.97
N VAL A 129 -1.82 8.85 -1.47
CA VAL A 129 -0.57 9.51 -1.05
C VAL A 129 -0.32 10.80 -1.83
N TRP A 130 -0.64 10.83 -3.11
CA TRP A 130 -0.37 12.00 -3.95
C TRP A 130 -1.61 12.85 -4.19
N PHE A 131 -2.72 12.21 -4.60
CA PHE A 131 -3.92 12.96 -4.99
C PHE A 131 -4.84 13.32 -3.81
N GLY A 132 -4.52 12.87 -2.58
CA GLY A 132 -5.31 13.16 -1.38
C GLY A 132 -6.75 12.64 -1.44
N ARG A 133 -7.02 11.64 -2.29
CA ARG A 133 -8.36 11.08 -2.48
C ARG A 133 -8.62 9.93 -1.53
N ALA A 134 -9.87 9.82 -1.11
CA ALA A 134 -10.32 8.73 -0.25
C ALA A 134 -10.24 7.39 -0.99
N ALA A 135 -9.28 6.55 -0.63
CA ALA A 135 -9.11 5.19 -1.15
C ALA A 135 -8.54 4.28 -0.07
N MET A 136 -8.70 2.97 -0.26
CA MET A 136 -8.21 1.94 0.67
C MET A 136 -7.37 0.91 -0.07
N PRO A 137 -6.08 1.17 -0.30
CA PRO A 137 -5.17 0.16 -0.84
C PRO A 137 -5.11 -1.06 0.07
N VAL A 138 -5.39 -2.24 -0.44
CA VAL A 138 -5.35 -3.49 0.35
C VAL A 138 -4.17 -4.32 -0.08
N ASP A 139 -3.13 -4.33 0.75
CA ASP A 139 -1.99 -5.23 0.65
C ASP A 139 -2.12 -6.43 1.60
N THR A 140 -1.10 -7.27 1.69
CA THR A 140 -1.09 -8.43 2.58
C THR A 140 -1.16 -8.05 4.07
N HIS A 141 -0.66 -6.87 4.46
CA HIS A 141 -0.75 -6.37 5.83
C HIS A 141 -2.16 -5.91 6.17
N VAL A 142 -2.72 -5.02 5.35
CA VAL A 142 -4.10 -4.54 5.50
C VAL A 142 -5.08 -5.71 5.48
N PHE A 143 -4.94 -6.63 4.53
CA PHE A 143 -5.78 -7.83 4.43
C PHE A 143 -5.75 -8.65 5.73
N ARG A 144 -4.56 -9.01 6.19
CA ARG A 144 -4.37 -9.81 7.41
C ARG A 144 -4.89 -9.12 8.66
N VAL A 145 -4.55 -7.85 8.85
CA VAL A 145 -4.93 -7.07 10.04
C VAL A 145 -6.44 -6.91 10.11
N SER A 146 -7.09 -6.59 8.98
CA SER A 146 -8.55 -6.43 8.91
C SER A 146 -9.30 -7.70 9.31
N HIS A 147 -8.80 -8.87 8.88
CA HIS A 147 -9.37 -10.16 9.29
C HIS A 147 -9.10 -10.48 10.77
N ARG A 148 -7.87 -10.30 11.25
CA ARG A 148 -7.51 -10.60 12.64
C ARG A 148 -8.24 -9.69 13.63
N LEU A 149 -8.35 -8.43 13.33
CA LEU A 149 -9.15 -7.50 14.12
C LEU A 149 -10.65 -7.79 14.05
N GLY A 150 -11.13 -8.49 13.01
CA GLY A 150 -12.54 -8.76 12.77
C GLY A 150 -13.30 -7.57 12.20
N LEU A 151 -12.62 -6.69 11.49
CA LEU A 151 -13.21 -5.57 10.74
C LEU A 151 -13.97 -6.07 9.53
N VAL A 152 -13.52 -7.16 8.91
CA VAL A 152 -14.14 -7.77 7.74
C VAL A 152 -14.60 -9.21 8.03
N PRO A 153 -15.66 -9.72 7.35
CA PRO A 153 -16.08 -11.09 7.48
C PRO A 153 -15.09 -12.03 6.77
N LYS A 154 -15.08 -13.32 7.16
CA LYS A 154 -14.25 -14.35 6.49
C LYS A 154 -14.58 -14.49 4.99
N THR A 155 -15.80 -14.16 4.58
CA THR A 155 -16.26 -14.17 3.18
C THR A 155 -15.64 -13.06 2.32
N ALA A 156 -14.98 -12.06 2.94
CA ALA A 156 -14.17 -11.09 2.22
C ALA A 156 -12.78 -11.68 1.93
N ASP A 157 -12.72 -12.69 1.08
CA ASP A 157 -11.57 -13.56 0.80
C ASP A 157 -10.60 -13.01 -0.27
N THR A 158 -10.93 -11.87 -0.88
CA THR A 158 -10.07 -11.18 -1.84
C THR A 158 -9.73 -9.75 -1.38
N PRO A 159 -8.59 -9.17 -1.81
CA PRO A 159 -8.26 -7.78 -1.52
C PRO A 159 -9.37 -6.80 -1.90
N TYR A 160 -10.02 -7.01 -3.04
CA TYR A 160 -11.13 -6.16 -3.50
C TYR A 160 -12.34 -6.23 -2.54
N LYS A 161 -12.75 -7.42 -2.09
CA LYS A 161 -13.84 -7.56 -1.12
C LYS A 161 -13.49 -6.91 0.22
N VAL A 162 -12.23 -7.00 0.66
CA VAL A 162 -11.75 -6.32 1.88
C VAL A 162 -11.80 -4.80 1.68
N GLU A 163 -11.30 -4.28 0.56
CA GLU A 163 -11.40 -2.87 0.19
C GLU A 163 -12.83 -2.35 0.32
N GLN A 164 -13.80 -3.04 -0.33
CA GLN A 164 -15.22 -2.64 -0.29
C GLN A 164 -15.78 -2.60 1.13
N LYS A 165 -15.39 -3.57 1.98
CA LYS A 165 -15.86 -3.60 3.38
C LYS A 165 -15.21 -2.51 4.23
N LEU A 166 -13.95 -2.20 4.03
CA LEU A 166 -13.28 -1.13 4.75
C LEU A 166 -13.85 0.25 4.33
N VAL A 167 -13.98 0.50 3.03
CA VAL A 167 -14.54 1.75 2.49
C VAL A 167 -15.97 1.98 2.99
N SER A 168 -16.81 0.95 3.08
CA SER A 168 -18.20 1.10 3.56
C SER A 168 -18.35 1.29 5.08
N ASN A 169 -17.29 1.16 5.87
CA ASN A 169 -17.37 1.20 7.33
C ASN A 169 -16.40 2.21 7.98
N ILE A 170 -15.47 2.76 7.24
CA ILE A 170 -14.55 3.81 7.71
C ILE A 170 -15.04 5.14 7.12
N PRO A 171 -15.13 6.22 7.92
CA PRO A 171 -15.46 7.55 7.40
C PRO A 171 -14.52 7.94 6.24
N GLU A 172 -15.08 8.57 5.20
CA GLU A 172 -14.37 8.89 3.96
C GLU A 172 -13.10 9.72 4.23
N GLU A 173 -13.20 10.70 5.11
CA GLU A 173 -12.10 11.58 5.51
C GLU A 173 -10.94 10.85 6.23
N LEU A 174 -11.20 9.64 6.73
CA LEU A 174 -10.19 8.82 7.42
C LEU A 174 -9.62 7.70 6.55
N LEU A 175 -10.17 7.44 5.36
CA LEU A 175 -9.76 6.30 4.53
C LEU A 175 -8.26 6.34 4.19
N SER A 176 -7.74 7.50 3.83
CA SER A 176 -6.34 7.67 3.45
C SER A 176 -5.39 7.32 4.60
N ILE A 177 -5.63 7.87 5.79
CA ILE A 177 -4.79 7.59 6.94
C ILE A 177 -5.03 6.18 7.50
N ALA A 178 -6.26 5.67 7.42
CA ALA A 178 -6.61 4.33 7.90
C ALA A 178 -5.87 3.22 7.10
N HIS A 179 -5.59 3.43 5.83
CA HIS A 179 -4.69 2.57 5.07
C HIS A 179 -3.34 2.45 5.77
N HIS A 180 -2.70 3.58 6.10
CA HIS A 180 -1.39 3.59 6.76
C HIS A 180 -1.45 2.99 8.17
N TRP A 181 -2.51 3.22 8.93
CA TRP A 181 -2.71 2.59 10.25
C TRP A 181 -2.67 1.07 10.16
N LEU A 182 -3.47 0.49 9.27
CA LEU A 182 -3.57 -0.95 9.10
C LEU A 182 -2.27 -1.55 8.53
N LEU A 183 -1.64 -0.87 7.59
CA LEU A 183 -0.37 -1.27 6.98
C LEU A 183 0.74 -1.30 8.02
N LEU A 184 0.99 -0.18 8.72
CA LEU A 184 2.08 -0.05 9.69
C LEU A 184 1.86 -0.93 10.91
N HIS A 185 0.60 -1.01 11.42
CA HIS A 185 0.26 -1.95 12.48
C HIS A 185 0.54 -3.41 12.07
N GLY A 186 0.23 -3.76 10.83
CA GLY A 186 0.54 -5.08 10.27
C GLY A 186 2.03 -5.33 10.09
N ARG A 187 2.79 -4.28 9.78
CA ARG A 187 4.23 -4.36 9.56
C ARG A 187 5.01 -4.53 10.87
N TYR A 188 4.64 -3.81 11.93
CA TYR A 188 5.43 -3.71 13.14
C TYR A 188 4.86 -4.42 14.38
N ILE A 189 3.54 -4.57 14.48
CA ILE A 189 2.85 -5.17 15.63
C ILE A 189 2.18 -6.49 15.26
N CYS A 190 1.20 -6.45 14.36
CA CYS A 190 0.42 -7.63 13.96
C CYS A 190 1.09 -8.37 12.81
N THR A 191 2.37 -8.78 12.99
CA THR A 191 3.16 -9.49 11.99
C THR A 191 2.55 -10.85 11.63
N SER A 192 2.94 -11.45 10.47
CA SER A 192 2.31 -12.68 9.98
C SER A 192 2.57 -13.88 10.89
N GLN A 193 3.84 -14.12 11.26
CA GLN A 193 4.25 -15.33 11.98
C GLN A 193 4.27 -15.15 13.51
N ARG A 194 4.79 -14.04 14.02
CA ARG A 194 4.96 -13.80 15.45
C ARG A 194 4.37 -12.43 15.84
N PRO A 195 3.03 -12.28 15.87
CA PRO A 195 2.42 -11.02 16.23
C PRO A 195 2.71 -10.67 17.69
N LYS A 196 3.03 -9.40 17.94
CA LYS A 196 3.34 -8.87 19.29
C LYS A 196 2.05 -8.56 20.06
N CYS A 197 1.23 -9.61 20.33
CA CYS A 197 -0.10 -9.44 20.94
C CYS A 197 -0.04 -8.90 22.36
N SER A 198 1.05 -9.14 23.11
CA SER A 198 1.25 -8.61 24.45
C SER A 198 1.47 -7.09 24.48
N GLU A 199 2.02 -6.53 23.37
CA GLU A 199 2.30 -5.10 23.22
C GLU A 199 1.18 -4.37 22.44
N CYS A 200 0.18 -5.13 21.94
CA CYS A 200 -0.85 -4.60 21.06
C CYS A 200 -1.97 -3.91 21.83
N GLY A 201 -2.09 -2.59 21.70
CA GLY A 201 -3.17 -1.82 22.32
C GLY A 201 -4.58 -2.11 21.79
N LEU A 202 -4.70 -2.95 20.73
CA LEU A 202 -5.98 -3.42 20.20
C LEU A 202 -6.33 -4.84 20.67
N ARG A 203 -5.57 -5.42 21.61
CA ARG A 203 -5.76 -6.79 22.08
C ARG A 203 -7.19 -7.07 22.55
N ASP A 204 -7.74 -6.17 23.36
CA ASP A 204 -9.08 -6.36 23.99
C ASP A 204 -10.26 -6.20 23.02
N VAL A 205 -10.00 -5.69 21.82
CA VAL A 205 -11.01 -5.55 20.75
C VAL A 205 -10.76 -6.52 19.58
N CYS A 206 -9.61 -7.19 19.58
CA CYS A 206 -9.19 -8.08 18.49
C CYS A 206 -10.01 -9.36 18.45
N ALA A 207 -10.69 -9.63 17.33
CA ALA A 207 -11.52 -10.83 17.18
C ALA A 207 -10.72 -12.13 17.27
N SER A 208 -9.46 -12.13 16.87
CA SER A 208 -8.58 -13.31 16.97
C SER A 208 -8.17 -13.62 18.40
N MET A 209 -8.16 -12.62 19.29
CA MET A 209 -7.84 -12.82 20.71
C MET A 209 -9.08 -13.12 21.57
N LEU A 210 -10.25 -12.64 21.11
CA LEU A 210 -11.53 -12.85 21.83
C LEU A 210 -12.18 -14.19 21.52
N LYS A 211 -11.67 -14.97 20.57
CA LYS A 211 -12.11 -16.35 20.41
C LYS A 211 -11.62 -17.15 21.61
N PRO A 212 -12.49 -17.92 22.34
CA PRO A 212 -11.99 -18.95 23.23
C PRO A 212 -11.03 -19.83 22.43
N ALA A 213 -9.89 -20.20 23.00
CA ALA A 213 -9.09 -21.29 22.48
C ALA A 213 -10.08 -22.42 22.17
N LEU A 214 -10.17 -22.87 20.92
CA LEU A 214 -10.94 -24.05 20.58
C LEU A 214 -10.42 -25.13 21.51
N GLY A 215 -11.31 -25.63 22.38
CA GLY A 215 -10.94 -26.54 23.43
C GLY A 215 -10.11 -27.69 22.90
N GLU A 216 -9.07 -28.00 23.61
CA GLU A 216 -8.58 -29.35 23.73
C GLU A 216 -9.81 -30.21 24.09
N ASN A 217 -10.41 -30.80 23.08
CA ASN A 217 -11.35 -31.88 23.28
C ASN A 217 -10.59 -33.15 22.95
N GLU A 218 -10.45 -33.91 24.00
CA GLU A 218 -10.09 -35.32 24.17
C GLU A 218 -10.22 -36.22 22.94
#